data_237724bce1fdecc80d9ac8402784b3ca
#
_entry.id   237724bce1fdecc80d9ac8402784b3ca
#
_cell.length_a   1.000
_cell.length_b   1.000
_cell.length_c   1.000
_cell.angle_alpha   90.00
_cell.angle_beta   90.00
_cell.angle_gamma   90.00
#
_symmetry.space_group_name_H-M   'P 1'
#
loop_
_entity.id
_entity.type
_entity.pdbx_description
1 polymer ?
#
loop_
_entity_poly.entity_id
_entity_poly.type
_entity_poly.pdbx_seq_one_letter_code
_entity_poly.pdbx_strand_id
1 'polypeptide(L)'
;MAENKLADLSMDFAVSILKVTDGIKGHYSLINQLERSATSIGAIIREAKYAHSKADFISKLQIALKECYETEYWLELIQKSEIFTDDILKSLLHDCGAIRRMLISFINTTKSNTGN
;
A
#
# COMPACT_ATOMS: atom_id res chain seq x y z
N MET A 1 -14.37 12.62 -3.30
CA MET A 1 -14.24 11.61 -4.38
C MET A 1 -13.47 10.40 -3.89
N ALA A 2 -13.88 9.22 -4.33
CA ALA A 2 -13.28 7.95 -3.89
C ALA A 2 -11.77 7.86 -4.21
N GLU A 3 -11.35 8.41 -5.35
CA GLU A 3 -9.94 8.43 -5.74
C GLU A 3 -9.10 9.26 -4.77
N ASN A 4 -9.65 10.40 -4.31
CA ASN A 4 -8.97 11.23 -3.32
C ASN A 4 -8.88 10.52 -1.98
N LYS A 5 -9.91 9.75 -1.63
CA LYS A 5 -9.92 8.95 -0.40
C LYS A 5 -8.81 7.90 -0.43
N LEU A 6 -8.63 7.22 -1.57
CA LEU A 6 -7.56 6.23 -1.73
C LEU A 6 -6.18 6.89 -1.61
N ALA A 7 -6.01 8.05 -2.25
CA ALA A 7 -4.75 8.80 -2.17
C ALA A 7 -4.45 9.21 -0.73
N ASP A 8 -5.46 9.72 -0.01
CA ASP A 8 -5.29 10.16 1.38
C ASP A 8 -4.97 8.98 2.30
N LEU A 9 -5.69 7.86 2.15
CA LEU A 9 -5.44 6.67 2.96
C LEU A 9 -4.03 6.14 2.74
N SER A 10 -3.57 6.11 1.48
CA SER A 10 -2.24 5.60 1.17
C SER A 10 -1.13 6.52 1.69
N MET A 11 -1.36 7.83 1.69
CA MET A 11 -0.42 8.79 2.28
C MET A 11 -0.37 8.62 3.80
N ASP A 12 -1.53 8.57 4.45
CA ASP A 12 -1.61 8.40 5.91
C ASP A 12 -0.96 7.08 6.34
N PHE A 13 -1.17 6.04 5.57
CA PHE A 13 -0.57 4.73 5.81
C PHE A 13 0.97 4.82 5.75
N ALA A 14 1.51 5.47 4.71
CA ALA A 14 2.96 5.65 4.56
C ALA A 14 3.54 6.41 5.75
N VAL A 15 2.86 7.48 6.18
CA VAL A 15 3.29 8.26 7.35
C VAL A 15 3.31 7.38 8.59
N SER A 16 2.27 6.57 8.80
CA SER A 16 2.21 5.66 9.95
C SER A 16 3.35 4.63 9.93
N ILE A 17 3.64 4.07 8.77
CA ILE A 17 4.76 3.14 8.61
C ILE A 17 6.08 3.79 9.04
N LEU A 18 6.35 4.99 8.54
CA LEU A 18 7.61 5.69 8.87
C LEU A 18 7.72 5.97 10.37
N LYS A 19 6.61 6.34 11.01
CA LYS A 19 6.61 6.60 12.46
C LYS A 19 6.86 5.33 13.25
N VAL A 20 6.29 4.21 12.82
CA VAL A 20 6.45 2.92 13.51
C VAL A 20 7.88 2.40 13.32
N THR A 21 8.39 2.42 12.09
CA THR A 21 9.73 1.88 11.78
C THR A 21 10.84 2.69 12.45
N ASP A 22 10.59 3.97 12.68
CA ASP A 22 11.55 4.83 13.41
C ASP A 22 11.84 4.29 14.82
N GLY A 23 10.89 3.57 15.40
CA GLY A 23 11.04 2.96 16.73
C GLY A 23 11.63 1.56 16.72
N ILE A 24 11.89 0.97 15.57
CA ILE A 24 12.43 -0.39 15.46
C ILE A 24 13.93 -0.33 15.25
N LYS A 25 14.69 -0.98 16.15
CA LYS A 25 16.16 -1.01 16.09
C LYS A 25 16.63 -2.32 15.48
N GLY A 26 17.61 -2.23 14.61
CA GLY A 26 18.17 -3.40 13.92
C GLY A 26 17.31 -3.83 12.75
N HIS A 27 17.66 -4.97 12.15
CA HIS A 27 16.94 -5.54 10.98
C HIS A 27 16.78 -4.52 9.84
N TYR A 28 17.81 -3.73 9.59
CA TYR A 28 17.75 -2.61 8.65
C TYR A 28 17.33 -3.03 7.24
N SER A 29 17.79 -4.17 6.77
CA SER A 29 17.43 -4.71 5.46
C SER A 29 15.91 -4.92 5.34
N LEU A 30 15.34 -5.56 6.35
CA LEU A 30 13.90 -5.85 6.41
C LEU A 30 13.10 -4.56 6.50
N ILE A 31 13.50 -3.67 7.39
CA ILE A 31 12.81 -2.39 7.59
C ILE A 31 12.87 -1.55 6.31
N ASN A 32 14.00 -1.54 5.61
CA ASN A 32 14.12 -0.84 4.34
C ASN A 32 13.15 -1.38 3.29
N GLN A 33 12.98 -2.70 3.23
CA GLN A 33 12.02 -3.32 2.30
C GLN A 33 10.58 -2.94 2.64
N LEU A 34 10.25 -2.94 3.92
CA LEU A 34 8.92 -2.52 4.37
C LEU A 34 8.66 -1.06 3.99
N GLU A 35 9.59 -0.17 4.28
CA GLU A 35 9.45 1.25 3.97
C GLU A 35 9.33 1.47 2.48
N ARG A 36 10.16 0.80 1.68
CA ARG A 36 10.12 0.91 0.23
C ARG A 36 8.76 0.51 -0.33
N SER A 37 8.26 -0.66 0.03
CA SER A 37 6.98 -1.14 -0.50
C SER A 37 5.81 -0.28 0.00
N ALA A 38 5.80 0.05 1.28
CA ALA A 38 4.71 0.81 1.89
C ALA A 38 4.60 2.24 1.30
N THR A 39 5.73 2.90 1.07
CA THR A 39 5.72 4.25 0.49
C THR A 39 5.47 4.24 -1.00
N SER A 40 5.80 3.14 -1.69
CA SER A 40 5.54 2.98 -3.12
C SER A 40 4.06 2.95 -3.45
N ILE A 41 3.23 2.40 -2.56
CA ILE A 41 1.78 2.31 -2.78
C ILE A 41 1.20 3.68 -3.13
N GLY A 42 1.40 4.65 -2.24
CA GLY A 42 0.84 5.99 -2.44
C GLY A 42 1.48 6.74 -3.60
N ALA A 43 2.80 6.56 -3.78
CA ALA A 43 3.51 7.19 -4.89
C ALA A 43 2.94 6.74 -6.24
N ILE A 44 2.69 5.44 -6.38
CA ILE A 44 2.16 4.88 -7.63
C ILE A 44 0.70 5.28 -7.84
N ILE A 45 -0.10 5.32 -6.76
CA ILE A 45 -1.48 5.80 -6.83
C ILE A 45 -1.50 7.24 -7.34
N ARG A 46 -0.58 8.08 -6.87
CA ARG A 46 -0.48 9.45 -7.36
C ARG A 46 -0.13 9.49 -8.84
N GLU A 47 0.81 8.65 -9.27
CA GLU A 47 1.17 8.56 -10.70
C GLU A 47 -0.02 8.14 -11.56
N ALA A 48 -0.89 7.27 -11.04
CA ALA A 48 -2.07 6.81 -11.78
C ALA A 48 -3.01 7.95 -12.16
N LYS A 49 -3.06 9.02 -11.36
CA LYS A 49 -3.87 10.21 -11.68
C LYS A 49 -3.47 10.86 -13.00
N TYR A 50 -2.22 10.68 -13.39
CA TYR A 50 -1.63 11.29 -14.58
C TYR A 50 -1.38 10.27 -15.69
N ALA A 51 -2.07 9.13 -15.62
CA ALA A 51 -1.95 8.07 -16.61
C ALA A 51 -2.37 8.56 -18.00
N HIS A 52 -1.67 8.07 -19.02
CA HIS A 52 -1.90 8.48 -20.41
C HIS A 52 -3.13 7.81 -21.02
N SER A 53 -3.60 6.72 -20.45
CA SER A 53 -4.69 5.93 -21.01
C SER A 53 -5.34 5.11 -19.90
N LYS A 54 -6.50 4.52 -20.20
CA LYS A 54 -7.15 3.59 -19.28
C LYS A 54 -6.25 2.39 -18.99
N ALA A 55 -5.59 1.85 -19.99
CA ALA A 55 -4.66 0.73 -19.81
C ALA A 55 -3.51 1.09 -18.90
N ASP A 56 -2.95 2.29 -19.05
CA ASP A 56 -1.88 2.78 -18.20
C ASP A 56 -2.38 2.96 -16.76
N PHE A 57 -3.58 3.52 -16.59
CA PHE A 57 -4.20 3.69 -15.27
C PHE A 57 -4.33 2.34 -14.56
N ILE A 58 -4.90 1.34 -15.24
CA ILE A 58 -5.05 -0.01 -14.69
C ILE A 58 -3.69 -0.61 -14.34
N SER A 59 -2.71 -0.46 -15.22
CA SER A 59 -1.35 -0.96 -15.01
C SER A 59 -0.72 -0.37 -13.73
N LYS A 60 -0.85 0.94 -13.54
CA LYS A 60 -0.34 1.61 -12.34
C LYS A 60 -1.02 1.07 -11.08
N LEU A 61 -2.34 0.92 -11.10
CA LEU A 61 -3.06 0.40 -9.94
C LEU A 61 -2.68 -1.05 -9.64
N GLN A 62 -2.41 -1.86 -10.67
CA GLN A 62 -1.95 -3.23 -10.48
C GLN A 62 -0.57 -3.28 -9.83
N ILE A 63 0.32 -2.35 -10.17
CA ILE A 63 1.64 -2.25 -9.53
C ILE A 63 1.47 -1.84 -8.06
N ALA A 64 0.60 -0.87 -7.78
CA ALA A 64 0.31 -0.47 -6.40
C ALA A 64 -0.26 -1.64 -5.59
N LEU A 65 -1.12 -2.45 -6.19
CA LEU A 65 -1.70 -3.63 -5.56
C LEU A 65 -0.61 -4.65 -5.20
N LYS A 66 0.34 -4.87 -6.09
CA LYS A 66 1.49 -5.73 -5.82
C LYS A 66 2.28 -5.25 -4.62
N GLU A 67 2.49 -3.94 -4.52
CA GLU A 67 3.20 -3.35 -3.38
C GLU A 67 2.42 -3.54 -2.07
N CYS A 68 1.09 -3.53 -2.13
CA CYS A 68 0.26 -3.83 -0.96
C CYS A 68 0.51 -5.25 -0.47
N TYR A 69 0.51 -6.23 -1.36
CA TYR A 69 0.78 -7.63 -1.00
C TYR A 69 2.17 -7.78 -0.39
N GLU A 70 3.17 -7.12 -0.97
CA GLU A 70 4.52 -7.16 -0.42
C GLU A 70 4.58 -6.54 0.97
N THR A 71 3.91 -5.40 1.15
CA THR A 71 3.86 -4.70 2.45
C THR A 71 3.20 -5.57 3.51
N GLU A 72 2.10 -6.24 3.17
CA GLU A 72 1.42 -7.17 4.08
C GLU A 72 2.36 -8.30 4.49
N TYR A 73 3.13 -8.83 3.53
CA TYR A 73 4.11 -9.87 3.82
C TYR A 73 5.13 -9.42 4.87
N TRP A 74 5.72 -8.22 4.67
CA TRP A 74 6.73 -7.71 5.62
C TRP A 74 6.13 -7.47 7.01
N LEU A 75 4.91 -6.94 7.07
CA LEU A 75 4.24 -6.70 8.35
C LEU A 75 3.94 -8.02 9.08
N GLU A 76 3.48 -9.02 8.36
CA GLU A 76 3.21 -10.35 8.92
C GLU A 76 4.50 -11.01 9.41
N LEU A 77 5.58 -10.86 8.65
CA LEU A 77 6.88 -11.41 9.02
C LEU A 77 7.38 -10.79 10.33
N ILE A 78 7.26 -9.48 10.46
CA ILE A 78 7.65 -8.76 11.68
C ILE A 78 6.81 -9.26 12.86
N GLN A 79 5.51 -9.40 12.66
CA GLN A 79 4.59 -9.83 13.70
C GLN A 79 4.91 -11.26 14.16
N LYS A 80 5.08 -12.19 13.22
CA LYS A 80 5.32 -13.60 13.53
C LYS A 80 6.70 -13.86 14.11
N SER A 81 7.70 -13.09 13.73
CA SER A 81 9.06 -13.21 14.24
C SER A 81 9.27 -12.51 15.58
N GLU A 82 8.28 -11.72 16.00
CA GLU A 82 8.32 -10.97 17.25
C GLU A 82 9.47 -9.95 17.34
N ILE A 83 9.98 -9.51 16.19
CA ILE A 83 10.99 -8.45 16.12
C ILE A 83 10.48 -7.17 16.78
N PHE A 84 9.18 -6.91 16.60
CA PHE A 84 8.48 -5.77 17.17
C PHE A 84 7.09 -6.25 17.56
N THR A 85 6.69 -6.02 18.81
CA THR A 85 5.46 -6.61 19.37
C THR A 85 4.49 -5.54 19.88
N ASP A 86 4.02 -4.70 18.99
CA ASP A 86 3.07 -3.65 19.32
C ASP A 86 1.77 -3.88 18.56
N ASP A 87 0.65 -3.59 19.20
CA ASP A 87 -0.68 -3.74 18.58
C ASP A 87 -0.84 -2.88 17.33
N ILE A 88 0.00 -1.87 17.16
CA ILE A 88 0.00 -1.03 15.95
C ILE A 88 0.18 -1.86 14.69
N LEU A 89 0.86 -3.01 14.76
CA LEU A 89 1.02 -3.90 13.60
C LEU A 89 -0.31 -4.39 13.07
N LYS A 90 -1.26 -4.70 13.96
CA LYS A 90 -2.61 -5.13 13.55
C LYS A 90 -3.34 -4.01 12.83
N SER A 91 -3.20 -2.79 13.35
CA SER A 91 -3.79 -1.60 12.74
C SER A 91 -3.21 -1.34 11.35
N LEU A 92 -1.88 -1.46 11.21
CA LEU A 92 -1.21 -1.29 9.92
C LEU A 92 -1.66 -2.36 8.91
N LEU A 93 -1.78 -3.61 9.34
CA LEU A 93 -2.28 -4.69 8.48
C LEU A 93 -3.72 -4.43 8.05
N HIS A 94 -4.56 -3.95 8.97
CA HIS A 94 -5.94 -3.59 8.67
C HIS A 94 -5.99 -2.47 7.62
N ASP A 95 -5.20 -1.43 7.79
CA ASP A 95 -5.16 -0.28 6.87
C ASP A 95 -4.65 -0.68 5.49
N CYS A 96 -3.60 -1.49 5.45
CA CYS A 96 -3.06 -2.00 4.18
C CYS A 96 -4.10 -2.84 3.45
N GLY A 97 -4.83 -3.68 4.19
CA GLY A 97 -5.92 -4.48 3.63
C GLY A 97 -7.05 -3.62 3.06
N ALA A 98 -7.38 -2.52 3.72
CA ALA A 98 -8.40 -1.58 3.23
C ALA A 98 -7.96 -0.94 1.91
N ILE A 99 -6.71 -0.51 1.82
CA ILE A 99 -6.14 0.06 0.58
C ILE A 99 -6.18 -1.00 -0.52
N ARG A 100 -5.77 -2.21 -0.22
CA ARG A 100 -5.77 -3.33 -1.17
C ARG A 100 -7.17 -3.57 -1.75
N ARG A 101 -8.19 -3.61 -0.90
CA ARG A 101 -9.58 -3.82 -1.32
C ARG A 101 -10.07 -2.68 -2.22
N MET A 102 -9.71 -1.45 -1.89
CA MET A 102 -10.07 -0.30 -2.73
C MET A 102 -9.39 -0.37 -4.09
N LEU A 103 -8.11 -0.75 -4.14
CA LEU A 103 -7.39 -0.91 -5.40
C LEU A 103 -8.05 -1.97 -6.28
N ILE A 104 -8.40 -3.10 -5.70
CA ILE A 104 -9.08 -4.18 -6.44
C ILE A 104 -10.41 -3.68 -7.01
N SER A 105 -11.17 -2.95 -6.20
CA SER A 105 -12.46 -2.38 -6.62
C SER A 105 -12.29 -1.41 -7.79
N PHE A 106 -11.32 -0.49 -7.70
CA PHE A 106 -11.04 0.47 -8.78
C PHE A 106 -10.61 -0.23 -10.06
N ILE A 107 -9.73 -1.22 -9.95
CA ILE A 107 -9.27 -1.99 -11.11
C ILE A 107 -10.45 -2.68 -11.80
N ASN A 108 -11.28 -3.36 -11.01
CA ASN A 108 -12.42 -4.11 -11.56
C ASN A 108 -13.46 -3.18 -12.18
N THR A 109 -13.76 -2.06 -11.53
CA THR A 109 -14.69 -1.07 -12.06
C THR A 109 -14.18 -0.48 -13.38
N THR A 110 -12.92 -0.14 -13.44
CA THR A 110 -12.31 0.42 -14.64
C THR A 110 -12.32 -0.58 -15.78
N LYS A 111 -12.00 -1.85 -15.50
CA LYS A 111 -12.04 -2.91 -16.51
C LYS A 111 -13.46 -3.14 -17.04
N SER A 112 -14.46 -3.12 -16.17
CA SER A 112 -15.85 -3.36 -16.60
C SER A 112 -16.39 -2.23 -17.47
N ASN A 113 -15.78 -1.04 -17.42
CA ASN A 113 -16.18 0.09 -18.26
C ASN A 113 -15.45 0.11 -19.61
N THR A 114 -14.61 -0.88 -19.88
CA THR A 114 -13.74 -0.90 -21.07
C THR A 114 -14.51 -1.11 -22.36
N GLY A 115 -15.64 -1.77 -22.33
CA GLY A 115 -16.41 -2.08 -23.53
C GLY A 115 -17.32 -0.97 -24.04
N ASN A 116 -17.35 0.16 -23.37
CA ASN A 116 -18.32 1.24 -23.69
C ASN A 116 -17.71 2.31 -24.57
#